data_c9f84af8024f3e3a95c56ef5ff372f9d
#
_entry.id   c9f84af8024f3e3a95c56ef5ff372f9d
#
_cell.length_a   1.000
_cell.length_b   1.000
_cell.length_c   1.000
_cell.angle_alpha   90.00
_cell.angle_beta   90.00
_cell.angle_gamma   90.00
#
_symmetry.space_group_name_H-M   'P 1'
#
loop_
_entity.id
_entity.type
_entity.pdbx_description
1 polymer ?
#
loop_
_entity_poly.entity_id
_entity_poly.type
_entity_poly.pdbx_seq_one_letter_code
_entity_poly.pdbx_strand_id
1 'polypeptide(L)'
;MSDKRPNVGVIFKSYEPLRAIQSYARQTEECGYPGGFWIAEAYHWFRKYGHEARGCFTTLAAATMATSRIPIGLGITSPYMRHPTIQASESNAIDELSGGRFIMGLGAGKVGTEYLDIDMKKFTPVRTHAESIDMIRGIASGDAFRYDGELFKCDMPAIDRARRGLRTNIPVYVGATGPQMQKLAGRM
;
A
#
# COMPACT_ATOMS: atom_id res chain seq x y z
N MET A 1 9.60 25.64 -20.34
CA MET A 1 8.86 25.91 -19.08
C MET A 1 8.23 24.61 -18.66
N SER A 2 8.64 24.01 -17.53
CA SER A 2 8.01 22.79 -17.02
C SER A 2 6.56 23.13 -16.67
N ASP A 3 5.63 22.34 -17.17
CA ASP A 3 4.21 22.44 -16.83
C ASP A 3 4.05 22.26 -15.32
N LYS A 4 3.81 23.35 -14.60
CA LYS A 4 3.67 23.39 -13.13
C LYS A 4 2.28 22.98 -12.65
N ARG A 5 1.50 22.23 -13.44
CA ARG A 5 0.22 21.72 -12.98
C ARG A 5 0.41 20.79 -11.78
N PRO A 6 -0.43 20.89 -10.74
CA PRO A 6 -0.32 20.00 -9.61
C PRO A 6 -0.51 18.54 -10.04
N ASN A 7 0.27 17.63 -9.42
CA ASN A 7 0.16 16.20 -9.67
C ASN A 7 -1.07 15.65 -8.92
N VAL A 8 -2.23 15.69 -9.56
CA VAL A 8 -3.51 15.27 -8.97
C VAL A 8 -3.78 13.80 -9.28
N GLY A 9 -4.08 13.02 -8.25
CA GLY A 9 -4.58 11.65 -8.35
C GLY A 9 -6.02 11.53 -7.84
N VAL A 10 -6.66 10.43 -8.15
CA VAL A 10 -8.03 10.12 -7.74
C VAL A 10 -8.02 8.93 -6.79
N ILE A 11 -8.77 9.03 -5.68
CA ILE A 11 -8.86 7.98 -4.68
C ILE A 11 -10.28 7.45 -4.57
N PHE A 12 -10.43 6.14 -4.58
CA PHE A 12 -11.69 5.44 -4.38
C PHE A 12 -11.65 4.52 -3.16
N LYS A 13 -12.81 4.18 -2.68
CA LYS A 13 -12.97 3.31 -1.52
C LYS A 13 -13.14 1.86 -1.95
N SER A 14 -12.60 0.93 -1.17
CA SER A 14 -12.62 -0.50 -1.49
C SER A 14 -14.01 -1.16 -1.41
N TYR A 15 -15.06 -0.44 -1.07
CA TYR A 15 -16.42 -0.98 -1.06
C TYR A 15 -17.13 -0.92 -2.43
N GLU A 16 -16.61 -0.14 -3.36
CA GLU A 16 -17.20 -0.07 -4.70
C GLU A 16 -17.13 -1.42 -5.42
N PRO A 17 -18.12 -1.77 -6.26
CA PRO A 17 -18.07 -2.99 -7.07
C PRO A 17 -16.81 -3.02 -7.95
N LEU A 18 -16.15 -4.18 -8.08
CA LEU A 18 -14.89 -4.28 -8.81
C LEU A 18 -15.00 -3.84 -10.28
N ARG A 19 -16.16 -4.07 -10.93
CA ARG A 19 -16.41 -3.58 -12.29
C ARG A 19 -16.49 -2.05 -12.36
N ALA A 20 -17.05 -1.42 -11.32
CA ALA A 20 -17.08 0.04 -11.23
C ALA A 20 -15.67 0.59 -11.01
N ILE A 21 -14.88 -0.05 -10.15
CA ILE A 21 -13.45 0.30 -9.93
C ILE A 21 -12.67 0.24 -11.25
N GLN A 22 -12.86 -0.80 -12.06
CA GLN A 22 -12.21 -0.89 -13.38
C GLN A 22 -12.62 0.27 -14.30
N SER A 23 -13.91 0.61 -14.31
CA SER A 23 -14.41 1.74 -15.11
C SER A 23 -13.82 3.07 -14.64
N TYR A 24 -13.78 3.33 -13.33
CA TYR A 24 -13.22 4.55 -12.74
C TYR A 24 -11.73 4.67 -13.00
N ALA A 25 -10.98 3.57 -12.89
CA ALA A 25 -9.55 3.56 -13.17
C ALA A 25 -9.26 3.89 -14.65
N ARG A 26 -10.02 3.31 -15.57
CA ARG A 26 -9.92 3.62 -17.00
C ARG A 26 -10.24 5.08 -17.30
N GLN A 27 -11.32 5.60 -16.76
CA GLN A 27 -11.70 7.01 -16.90
C GLN A 27 -10.63 7.94 -16.30
N THR A 28 -10.04 7.60 -15.15
CA THR A 28 -8.93 8.35 -14.56
C THR A 28 -7.75 8.45 -15.53
N GLU A 29 -7.40 7.34 -16.18
CA GLU A 29 -6.34 7.30 -17.18
C GLU A 29 -6.69 8.10 -18.44
N GLU A 30 -7.90 7.98 -18.94
CA GLU A 30 -8.41 8.72 -20.11
C GLU A 30 -8.45 10.24 -19.87
N CYS A 31 -8.83 10.66 -18.66
CA CYS A 31 -8.82 12.07 -18.25
C CYS A 31 -7.41 12.63 -18.01
N GLY A 32 -6.37 11.78 -18.04
CA GLY A 32 -4.97 12.20 -17.94
C GLY A 32 -4.54 12.69 -16.55
N TYR A 33 -5.10 12.13 -15.46
CA TYR A 33 -4.69 12.45 -14.09
C TYR A 33 -3.28 11.90 -13.79
N PRO A 34 -2.24 12.75 -13.71
CA PRO A 34 -0.85 12.30 -13.61
C PRO A 34 -0.52 11.69 -12.24
N GLY A 35 -1.28 12.01 -11.19
CA GLY A 35 -1.14 11.45 -9.85
C GLY A 35 -1.74 10.05 -9.69
N GLY A 36 -2.37 9.52 -10.73
CA GLY A 36 -2.82 8.14 -10.81
C GLY A 36 -4.10 7.81 -10.05
N PHE A 37 -4.32 6.52 -9.89
CA PHE A 37 -5.51 5.93 -9.26
C PHE A 37 -5.15 5.24 -7.95
N TRP A 38 -5.91 5.53 -6.89
CA TRP A 38 -5.63 5.10 -5.54
C TRP A 38 -6.82 4.40 -4.91
N ILE A 39 -6.56 3.37 -4.11
CA ILE A 39 -7.59 2.67 -3.31
C ILE A 39 -7.33 2.90 -1.83
N ALA A 40 -8.36 3.36 -1.11
CA ALA A 40 -8.34 3.45 0.35
C ALA A 40 -8.82 2.15 0.99
N GLU A 41 -8.05 1.66 1.98
CA GLU A 41 -8.48 0.54 2.81
C GLU A 41 -9.08 1.04 4.12
N ALA A 42 -10.33 0.64 4.39
CA ALA A 42 -11.00 0.90 5.65
C ALA A 42 -12.07 -0.18 5.91
N TYR A 43 -11.65 -1.45 5.81
CA TYR A 43 -12.53 -2.62 5.81
C TYR A 43 -13.60 -2.58 6.91
N HIS A 44 -13.19 -2.49 8.15
CA HIS A 44 -14.12 -2.54 9.28
C HIS A 44 -14.97 -1.28 9.38
N TRP A 45 -14.42 -0.11 9.01
CA TRP A 45 -15.12 1.16 9.12
C TRP A 45 -16.31 1.26 8.17
N PHE A 46 -16.18 0.72 6.94
CA PHE A 46 -17.28 0.78 5.99
C PHE A 46 -18.47 -0.08 6.40
N ARG A 47 -18.25 -1.16 7.19
CA ARG A 47 -19.34 -1.98 7.74
C ARG A 47 -20.25 -1.20 8.67
N LYS A 48 -19.74 -0.20 9.38
CA LYS A 48 -20.53 0.72 10.21
C LYS A 48 -21.61 1.46 9.41
N TYR A 49 -21.37 1.65 8.11
CA TYR A 49 -22.31 2.29 7.20
C TYR A 49 -23.02 1.31 6.25
N GLY A 50 -23.02 0.03 6.58
CA GLY A 50 -23.69 -1.00 5.79
C GLY A 50 -22.96 -1.38 4.49
N HIS A 51 -21.71 -1.00 4.32
CA HIS A 51 -20.93 -1.33 3.13
C HIS A 51 -19.97 -2.48 3.38
N GLU A 52 -19.98 -3.48 2.52
CA GLU A 52 -18.98 -4.54 2.50
C GLU A 52 -17.74 -4.08 1.73
N ALA A 53 -16.66 -3.79 2.46
CA ALA A 53 -15.38 -3.45 1.84
C ALA A 53 -14.63 -4.71 1.39
N ARG A 54 -14.04 -4.64 0.22
CA ARG A 54 -13.20 -5.69 -0.35
C ARG A 54 -11.74 -5.47 0.03
N GLY A 55 -10.92 -6.52 -0.05
CA GLY A 55 -9.48 -6.38 0.18
C GLY A 55 -8.87 -5.34 -0.77
N CYS A 56 -8.08 -4.42 -0.22
CA CYS A 56 -7.56 -3.28 -1.00
C CYS A 56 -6.63 -3.72 -2.13
N PHE A 57 -5.78 -4.73 -1.92
CA PHE A 57 -4.89 -5.26 -2.96
C PHE A 57 -5.67 -5.93 -4.10
N THR A 58 -6.70 -6.73 -3.78
CA THR A 58 -7.57 -7.33 -4.81
C THR A 58 -8.32 -6.25 -5.59
N THR A 59 -8.81 -5.21 -4.91
CA THR A 59 -9.48 -4.08 -5.55
C THR A 59 -8.52 -3.30 -6.45
N LEU A 60 -7.29 -3.09 -5.99
CA LEU A 60 -6.26 -2.42 -6.77
C LEU A 60 -5.81 -3.26 -7.98
N ALA A 61 -5.74 -4.59 -7.84
CA ALA A 61 -5.46 -5.48 -8.98
C ALA A 61 -6.49 -5.32 -10.09
N ALA A 62 -7.77 -5.21 -9.73
CA ALA A 62 -8.83 -4.96 -10.73
C ALA A 62 -8.65 -3.62 -11.45
N ALA A 63 -8.27 -2.55 -10.75
CA ALA A 63 -7.94 -1.25 -11.33
C ALA A 63 -6.68 -1.32 -12.22
N THR A 64 -5.66 -2.04 -11.77
CA THR A 64 -4.39 -2.24 -12.48
C THR A 64 -4.62 -2.87 -13.85
N MET A 65 -5.46 -3.90 -13.92
CA MET A 65 -5.81 -4.57 -15.17
C MET A 65 -6.59 -3.69 -16.16
N ALA A 66 -7.16 -2.59 -15.69
CA ALA A 66 -7.93 -1.65 -16.52
C ALA A 66 -7.11 -0.43 -16.98
N THR A 67 -5.83 -0.34 -16.59
CA THR A 67 -4.93 0.80 -16.86
C THR A 67 -3.58 0.33 -17.36
N SER A 68 -2.85 1.21 -18.05
CA SER A 68 -1.54 0.88 -18.64
C SER A 68 -0.44 1.92 -18.36
N ARG A 69 -0.79 3.15 -17.99
CA ARG A 69 0.15 4.26 -17.92
C ARG A 69 0.22 4.96 -16.55
N ILE A 70 -0.93 5.20 -15.93
CA ILE A 70 -1.00 5.98 -14.70
C ILE A 70 -0.43 5.22 -13.49
N PRO A 71 0.11 5.93 -12.48
CA PRO A 71 0.45 5.34 -11.20
C PRO A 71 -0.76 4.66 -10.55
N ILE A 72 -0.50 3.55 -9.87
CA ILE A 72 -1.51 2.78 -9.13
C ILE A 72 -1.04 2.68 -7.67
N GLY A 73 -1.89 3.03 -6.73
CA GLY A 73 -1.45 3.09 -5.33
C GLY A 73 -2.50 2.74 -4.28
N LEU A 74 -2.02 2.49 -3.08
CA LEU A 74 -2.85 2.40 -1.88
C LEU A 74 -2.79 3.72 -1.11
N GLY A 75 -3.92 4.30 -0.84
CA GLY A 75 -4.02 5.56 -0.11
C GLY A 75 -4.98 5.47 1.08
N ILE A 76 -4.64 4.76 2.06
CA ILE A 76 -3.52 3.92 2.50
C ILE A 76 -3.99 2.51 2.83
N THR A 77 -3.07 1.55 2.99
CA THR A 77 -3.28 0.35 3.81
C THR A 77 -2.60 0.52 5.17
N SER A 78 -2.93 -0.36 6.12
CA SER A 78 -2.40 -0.26 7.48
C SER A 78 -1.53 -1.48 7.83
N PRO A 79 -0.39 -1.28 8.51
CA PRO A 79 0.46 -2.39 8.98
C PRO A 79 -0.20 -3.21 10.09
N TYR A 80 -1.33 -2.74 10.64
CA TYR A 80 -2.11 -3.48 11.62
C TYR A 80 -3.05 -4.51 11.00
N MET A 81 -3.34 -4.37 9.71
CA MET A 81 -4.31 -5.21 9.00
C MET A 81 -3.69 -6.49 8.45
N ARG A 82 -2.38 -6.50 8.22
CA ARG A 82 -1.64 -7.62 7.62
C ARG A 82 -0.23 -7.66 8.14
N HIS A 83 0.31 -8.86 8.30
CA HIS A 83 1.73 -9.03 8.59
C HIS A 83 2.60 -8.44 7.45
N PRO A 84 3.72 -7.77 7.74
CA PRO A 84 4.55 -7.12 6.72
C PRO A 84 5.06 -8.05 5.61
N THR A 85 5.26 -9.34 5.90
CA THR A 85 5.65 -10.33 4.88
C THR A 85 4.56 -10.52 3.82
N ILE A 86 3.30 -10.54 4.23
CA ILE A 86 2.17 -10.64 3.31
C ILE A 86 2.02 -9.34 2.52
N GLN A 87 2.18 -8.19 3.17
CA GLN A 87 2.16 -6.89 2.47
C GLN A 87 3.27 -6.80 1.41
N ALA A 88 4.47 -7.32 1.70
CA ALA A 88 5.55 -7.38 0.73
C ALA A 88 5.20 -8.26 -0.48
N SER A 89 4.66 -9.46 -0.23
CA SER A 89 4.24 -10.38 -1.29
C SER A 89 3.13 -9.80 -2.17
N GLU A 90 2.09 -9.22 -1.57
CA GLU A 90 1.00 -8.56 -2.29
C GLU A 90 1.51 -7.35 -3.09
N SER A 91 2.45 -6.58 -2.52
CA SER A 91 3.08 -5.44 -3.19
C SER A 91 3.87 -5.86 -4.42
N ASN A 92 4.65 -6.93 -4.33
CA ASN A 92 5.40 -7.48 -5.45
C ASN A 92 4.45 -7.94 -6.58
N ALA A 93 3.35 -8.59 -6.24
CA ALA A 93 2.36 -9.04 -7.22
C ALA A 93 1.69 -7.87 -7.95
N ILE A 94 1.31 -6.80 -7.24
CA ILE A 94 0.73 -5.60 -7.88
C ILE A 94 1.78 -4.84 -8.69
N ASP A 95 3.02 -4.80 -8.21
CA ASP A 95 4.11 -4.15 -8.94
C ASP A 95 4.38 -4.84 -10.28
N GLU A 96 4.46 -6.17 -10.29
CA GLU A 96 4.58 -6.98 -11.49
C GLU A 96 3.38 -6.76 -12.42
N LEU A 97 2.15 -6.91 -11.91
CA LEU A 97 0.92 -6.75 -12.68
C LEU A 97 0.80 -5.36 -13.30
N SER A 98 1.28 -4.33 -12.61
CA SER A 98 1.24 -2.94 -13.08
C SER A 98 2.38 -2.57 -14.03
N GLY A 99 3.37 -3.43 -14.22
CA GLY A 99 4.59 -3.08 -14.98
C GLY A 99 5.43 -2.01 -14.26
N GLY A 100 5.51 -2.07 -12.93
CA GLY A 100 6.34 -1.15 -12.13
C GLY A 100 5.68 0.21 -11.83
N ARG A 101 4.35 0.32 -11.91
CA ARG A 101 3.61 1.57 -11.62
C ARG A 101 3.10 1.66 -10.18
N PHE A 102 3.25 0.60 -9.39
CA PHE A 102 2.70 0.51 -8.05
C PHE A 102 3.42 1.43 -7.05
N ILE A 103 2.64 2.03 -6.15
CA ILE A 103 3.11 2.81 -5.01
C ILE A 103 2.40 2.29 -3.75
N MET A 104 3.18 1.85 -2.77
CA MET A 104 2.68 1.38 -1.50
C MET A 104 2.40 2.56 -0.58
N GLY A 105 1.14 2.80 -0.22
CA GLY A 105 0.80 3.78 0.80
C GLY A 105 0.51 3.11 2.14
N LEU A 106 1.26 3.46 3.18
CA LEU A 106 1.09 2.98 4.55
C LEU A 106 0.64 4.11 5.47
N GLY A 107 -0.29 3.82 6.36
CA GLY A 107 -0.74 4.76 7.37
C GLY A 107 -1.30 4.05 8.61
N ALA A 108 -1.34 4.76 9.73
CA ALA A 108 -1.80 4.18 11.01
C ALA A 108 -3.26 3.68 10.95
N GLY A 109 -4.06 4.26 10.08
CA GLY A 109 -5.43 3.78 9.87
C GLY A 109 -6.22 3.70 11.17
N LYS A 110 -6.37 4.82 11.89
CA LYS A 110 -7.12 4.87 13.16
C LYS A 110 -8.45 4.12 13.09
N VAL A 111 -9.07 4.17 11.94
CA VAL A 111 -10.35 3.51 11.66
C VAL A 111 -10.24 1.98 11.67
N GLY A 112 -9.15 1.43 11.13
CA GLY A 112 -8.90 -0.02 11.14
C GLY A 112 -8.64 -0.57 12.55
N THR A 113 -7.99 0.20 13.40
CA THR A 113 -7.66 -0.21 14.77
C THR A 113 -8.84 -0.09 15.74
N GLU A 114 -9.85 0.71 15.41
CA GLU A 114 -11.05 0.89 16.26
C GLU A 114 -11.84 -0.41 16.47
N TYR A 115 -11.77 -1.33 15.51
CA TYR A 115 -12.53 -2.60 15.51
C TYR A 115 -11.64 -3.85 15.73
N LEU A 116 -10.36 -3.64 15.92
CA LEU A 116 -9.39 -4.68 16.19
C LEU A 116 -8.84 -4.46 17.59
N ASP A 117 -8.83 -5.50 18.40
CA ASP A 117 -8.27 -5.46 19.77
C ASP A 117 -6.73 -5.48 19.70
N ILE A 118 -6.15 -4.37 19.23
CA ILE A 118 -4.71 -4.22 19.07
C ILE A 118 -4.14 -3.52 20.28
N ASP A 119 -3.16 -4.15 20.93
CA ASP A 119 -2.39 -3.50 22.00
C ASP A 119 -1.54 -2.34 21.44
N MET A 120 -2.14 -1.15 21.46
CA MET A 120 -1.50 0.08 20.95
C MET A 120 -0.31 0.55 21.82
N LYS A 121 -0.11 0.00 23.03
CA LYS A 121 1.08 0.24 23.83
C LYS A 121 2.28 -0.50 23.28
N LYS A 122 2.05 -1.73 22.82
CA LYS A 122 3.05 -2.57 22.15
C LYS A 122 3.23 -2.12 20.71
N PHE A 123 2.15 -2.06 19.95
CA PHE A 123 2.16 -1.71 18.51
C PHE A 123 1.98 -0.19 18.31
N THR A 124 2.94 0.60 18.82
CA THR A 124 2.87 2.06 18.61
C THR A 124 3.00 2.41 17.13
N PRO A 125 2.30 3.46 16.63
CA PRO A 125 2.28 3.77 15.20
C PRO A 125 3.68 3.94 14.59
N VAL A 126 4.56 4.67 15.25
CA VAL A 126 5.91 4.94 14.72
C VAL A 126 6.72 3.66 14.57
N ARG A 127 6.76 2.83 15.62
CA ARG A 127 7.52 1.57 15.60
C ARG A 127 6.93 0.59 14.59
N THR A 128 5.62 0.40 14.63
CA THR A 128 4.94 -0.54 13.73
C THR A 128 5.19 -0.18 12.26
N HIS A 129 5.13 1.11 11.92
CA HIS A 129 5.43 1.54 10.54
C HIS A 129 6.91 1.38 10.18
N ALA A 130 7.82 1.77 11.07
CA ALA A 130 9.26 1.64 10.82
C ALA A 130 9.62 0.17 10.53
N GLU A 131 9.27 -0.73 11.44
CA GLU A 131 9.56 -2.16 11.27
C GLU A 131 8.87 -2.76 10.05
N SER A 132 7.61 -2.36 9.77
CA SER A 132 6.90 -2.85 8.59
C SER A 132 7.53 -2.38 7.29
N ILE A 133 7.98 -1.14 7.20
CA ILE A 133 8.62 -0.60 5.99
C ILE A 133 9.97 -1.29 5.76
N ASP A 134 10.76 -1.47 6.82
CA ASP A 134 12.05 -2.16 6.73
C ASP A 134 11.86 -3.61 6.22
N MET A 135 10.88 -4.32 6.77
CA MET A 135 10.56 -5.68 6.33
C MET A 135 10.05 -5.72 4.88
N ILE A 136 9.14 -4.82 4.52
CA ILE A 136 8.60 -4.77 3.15
C ILE A 136 9.73 -4.53 2.15
N ARG A 137 10.60 -3.58 2.42
CA ARG A 137 11.76 -3.27 1.56
C ARG A 137 12.77 -4.41 1.50
N GLY A 138 13.11 -5.00 2.67
CA GLY A 138 14.04 -6.11 2.75
C GLY A 138 13.55 -7.33 1.97
N ILE A 139 12.28 -7.69 2.11
CA ILE A 139 11.68 -8.83 1.38
C ILE A 139 11.53 -8.52 -0.12
N ALA A 140 11.14 -7.30 -0.49
CA ALA A 140 10.99 -6.90 -1.87
C ALA A 140 12.32 -6.89 -2.64
N SER A 141 13.47 -6.77 -1.95
CA SER A 141 14.80 -6.89 -2.59
C SER A 141 15.02 -8.25 -3.24
N GLY A 142 14.38 -9.30 -2.71
CA GLY A 142 14.57 -10.68 -3.15
C GLY A 142 15.90 -11.31 -2.72
N ASP A 143 16.73 -10.60 -1.98
CA ASP A 143 17.94 -11.17 -1.35
C ASP A 143 17.57 -11.91 -0.06
N ALA A 144 18.49 -12.72 0.48
CA ALA A 144 18.31 -13.31 1.80
C ALA A 144 18.15 -12.17 2.82
N PHE A 145 17.08 -12.21 3.59
CA PHE A 145 16.72 -11.14 4.50
C PHE A 145 16.33 -11.67 5.87
N ARG A 146 17.12 -11.32 6.87
CA ARG A 146 16.82 -11.61 8.28
C ARG A 146 16.47 -10.30 8.99
N TYR A 147 15.36 -10.30 9.70
CA TYR A 147 14.91 -9.19 10.52
C TYR A 147 14.60 -9.67 11.93
N ASP A 148 15.15 -8.99 12.93
CA ASP A 148 14.95 -9.28 14.36
C ASP A 148 14.55 -7.99 15.09
N GLY A 149 13.34 -7.51 14.78
CA GLY A 149 12.73 -6.33 15.40
C GLY A 149 12.07 -6.65 16.73
N GLU A 150 11.54 -5.63 17.38
CA GLU A 150 10.78 -5.78 18.62
C GLU A 150 9.38 -6.36 18.37
N LEU A 151 8.74 -5.99 17.25
CA LEU A 151 7.38 -6.39 16.90
C LEU A 151 7.36 -7.56 15.91
N PHE A 152 8.25 -7.52 14.94
CA PHE A 152 8.28 -8.49 13.86
C PHE A 152 9.64 -9.15 13.74
N LYS A 153 9.61 -10.43 13.36
CA LYS A 153 10.83 -11.20 13.09
C LYS A 153 10.61 -12.06 11.85
N CYS A 154 11.61 -12.17 11.02
CA CYS A 154 11.60 -13.13 9.92
C CYS A 154 13.01 -13.55 9.52
N ASP A 155 13.09 -14.69 8.86
CA ASP A 155 14.30 -15.21 8.22
C ASP A 155 13.89 -15.76 6.86
N MET A 156 14.12 -14.98 5.81
CA MET A 156 13.66 -15.25 4.46
C MET A 156 14.85 -15.61 3.58
N PRO A 157 14.85 -16.78 2.93
CA PRO A 157 15.89 -17.13 1.97
C PRO A 157 15.81 -16.21 0.74
N ALA A 158 16.95 -16.09 0.04
CA ALA A 158 16.96 -15.40 -1.25
C ALA A 158 16.08 -16.15 -2.26
N ILE A 159 15.39 -15.38 -3.11
CA ILE A 159 14.68 -15.94 -4.26
C ILE A 159 15.61 -16.07 -5.48
N ASP A 160 15.26 -16.96 -6.39
CA ASP A 160 15.93 -17.08 -7.67
C ASP A 160 15.84 -15.76 -8.44
N ARG A 161 16.97 -15.24 -8.92
CA ARG A 161 17.03 -13.99 -9.69
C ARG A 161 16.15 -14.01 -10.93
N ALA A 162 15.97 -15.15 -11.55
CA ALA A 162 15.08 -15.32 -12.71
C ALA A 162 13.59 -15.18 -12.36
N ARG A 163 13.24 -15.21 -11.08
CA ARG A 163 11.87 -15.13 -10.56
C ARG A 163 11.61 -13.87 -9.75
N ARG A 164 12.53 -12.91 -9.77
CA ARG A 164 12.34 -11.62 -9.10
C ARG A 164 11.26 -10.81 -9.80
N GLY A 165 10.53 -10.03 -9.01
CA GLY A 165 9.64 -8.99 -9.51
C GLY A 165 10.41 -7.91 -10.28
N LEU A 166 9.67 -7.01 -10.90
CA LEU A 166 10.24 -5.97 -11.76
C LEU A 166 11.14 -4.98 -11.01
N ARG A 167 10.78 -4.64 -9.77
CA ARG A 167 11.53 -3.69 -8.95
C ARG A 167 11.92 -4.31 -7.61
N THR A 168 13.14 -4.06 -7.21
CA THR A 168 13.65 -4.43 -5.87
C THR A 168 13.37 -3.36 -4.82
N ASN A 169 12.89 -2.18 -5.24
CA ASN A 169 12.56 -1.06 -4.37
C ASN A 169 11.22 -0.43 -4.80
N ILE A 170 10.14 -0.90 -4.21
CA ILE A 170 8.80 -0.34 -4.41
C ILE A 170 8.69 0.95 -3.60
N PRO A 171 8.25 2.08 -4.20
CA PRO A 171 8.06 3.33 -3.47
C PRO A 171 7.04 3.15 -2.33
N VAL A 172 7.42 3.61 -1.13
CA VAL A 172 6.54 3.61 0.04
C VAL A 172 6.21 5.04 0.43
N TYR A 173 4.92 5.37 0.44
CA TYR A 173 4.41 6.64 0.94
C TYR A 173 3.83 6.43 2.34
N VAL A 174 4.08 7.37 3.24
CA VAL A 174 3.61 7.29 4.62
C VAL A 174 2.53 8.34 4.88
N GLY A 175 1.35 7.88 5.25
CA GLY A 175 0.26 8.73 5.73
C GLY A 175 0.56 9.24 7.14
N ALA A 176 1.08 10.46 7.25
CA ALA A 176 1.59 11.05 8.47
C ALA A 176 0.88 12.35 8.84
N THR A 177 0.01 12.31 9.85
CA THR A 177 -0.71 13.50 10.36
C THR A 177 -0.08 14.06 11.64
N GLY A 178 0.55 13.22 12.44
CA GLY A 178 1.20 13.63 13.69
C GLY A 178 2.72 13.86 13.53
N PRO A 179 3.33 14.71 14.39
CA PRO A 179 4.73 15.12 14.25
C PRO A 179 5.74 13.96 14.26
N GLN A 180 5.47 12.92 15.04
CA GLN A 180 6.36 11.74 15.09
C GLN A 180 6.29 10.91 13.80
N MET A 181 5.11 10.75 13.24
CA MET A 181 4.93 10.07 11.95
C MET A 181 5.51 10.89 10.79
N GLN A 182 5.41 12.23 10.85
CA GLN A 182 6.05 13.12 9.87
C GLN A 182 7.58 13.00 9.91
N LYS A 183 8.16 12.93 11.13
CA LYS A 183 9.60 12.67 11.29
C LYS A 183 10.01 11.31 10.74
N LEU A 184 9.19 10.27 10.96
CA LEU A 184 9.42 8.95 10.37
C LEU A 184 9.40 9.03 8.84
N ALA A 185 8.34 9.61 8.26
CA ALA A 185 8.19 9.74 6.81
C ALA A 185 9.36 10.48 6.15
N GLY A 186 9.94 11.48 6.83
CA GLY A 186 11.11 12.21 6.33
C GLY A 186 12.45 11.47 6.44
N ARG A 187 12.49 10.33 7.14
CA ARG A 187 13.71 9.50 7.32
C ARG A 187 13.70 8.25 6.44
N MET A 188 12.52 7.81 6.02
CA MET A 188 12.30 6.58 5.26
C MET A 188 12.33 6.83 3.74
#